data_5510967f3237218216fcec0ffb1d042f
#
_entry.id   5510967f3237218216fcec0ffb1d042f
#
_cell.length_a   1.000
_cell.length_b   1.000
_cell.length_c   1.000
_cell.angle_alpha   90.00
_cell.angle_beta   90.00
_cell.angle_gamma   90.00
#
_symmetry.space_group_name_H-M   'P 1'
#
loop_
_entity.id
_entity.type
_entity.pdbx_description
1 polymer ?
#
loop_
_entity_poly.entity_id
_entity_poly.type
_entity_poly.pdbx_seq_one_letter_code
_entity_poly.pdbx_strand_id
1 'polypeptide(L)'
;MAYGFSLDDVAFLRSAAGRAALADCAALPLTDASRIADVAAVRRSVGERFAAAVLETVVLRRKSALKLADADSWLFTGDALQQASATVVARHRAARLAGRDVHDVTCSVGADLVELARVASRALGSDVDRVRLEMARHNASAASVSVGVVQADALRPVSRDTVVVADPARRDSAGRRTWKPADFLPPLDELVDAYAGRTLSVKCAPGLDFAIAPWAEEVELVSLDGQVREACLWRGLDTGVSRRATVLRSDGTQWTVTDTELDDLPGSPPGEWIIDPDGAVVRAGLVRHYAARHGLWQLDERIAYLTGDTPPPGVRAFRVLEHGPYSEKSLRATLKRHDVGRLEILVRGLDIDPDALRRRLKLRGGAESTVVLTRIGRSPVAFVCRAERIHSEGSPGA
;
A
#
# COMPACT_ATOMS: atom_id res chain seq x y z
N MET A 1 -13.23 16.18 14.98
CA MET A 1 -13.49 16.48 13.55
C MET A 1 -12.19 17.01 12.95
N ALA A 2 -11.86 16.62 11.72
CA ALA A 2 -10.71 17.17 11.00
C ALA A 2 -10.96 18.66 10.68
N TYR A 3 -9.90 19.46 10.61
CA TYR A 3 -10.00 20.87 10.25
C TYR A 3 -10.39 21.03 8.77
N GLY A 4 -11.39 21.87 8.52
CA GLY A 4 -11.87 22.20 7.18
C GLY A 4 -11.15 23.47 6.65
N PHE A 5 -10.19 23.29 5.75
CA PHE A 5 -9.48 24.41 5.13
C PHE A 5 -10.39 25.19 4.16
N SER A 6 -10.23 26.52 4.15
CA SER A 6 -10.83 27.44 3.18
C SER A 6 -9.80 27.90 2.15
N LEU A 7 -10.27 28.56 1.08
CA LEU A 7 -9.37 29.20 0.10
C LEU A 7 -8.51 30.29 0.72
N ASP A 8 -9.08 31.05 1.68
CA ASP A 8 -8.34 32.08 2.41
C ASP A 8 -7.22 31.47 3.28
N ASP A 9 -7.45 30.30 3.90
CA ASP A 9 -6.40 29.60 4.63
C ASP A 9 -5.25 29.21 3.70
N VAL A 10 -5.56 28.63 2.54
CA VAL A 10 -4.53 28.24 1.55
C VAL A 10 -3.78 29.48 1.04
N ALA A 11 -4.48 30.58 0.76
CA ALA A 11 -3.87 31.83 0.33
C ALA A 11 -2.91 32.39 1.42
N PHE A 12 -3.36 32.40 2.68
CA PHE A 12 -2.51 32.82 3.81
C PHE A 12 -1.29 31.92 3.97
N LEU A 13 -1.45 30.60 4.01
CA LEU A 13 -0.34 29.64 4.18
C LEU A 13 0.73 29.75 3.07
N ARG A 14 0.35 30.16 1.86
CA ARG A 14 1.25 30.43 0.73
C ARG A 14 1.91 31.79 0.77
N SER A 15 1.43 32.74 1.57
CA SER A 15 2.00 34.09 1.71
C SER A 15 3.34 34.08 2.46
N ALA A 16 4.10 35.17 2.39
CA ALA A 16 5.33 35.31 3.17
C ALA A 16 5.06 35.21 4.70
N ALA A 17 3.98 35.86 5.19
CA ALA A 17 3.57 35.81 6.59
C ALA A 17 3.18 34.39 7.01
N GLY A 18 2.41 33.67 6.16
CA GLY A 18 2.02 32.29 6.44
C GLY A 18 3.22 31.33 6.48
N ARG A 19 4.19 31.49 5.56
CA ARG A 19 5.43 30.69 5.60
C ARG A 19 6.26 30.92 6.85
N ALA A 20 6.38 32.17 7.29
CA ALA A 20 7.05 32.50 8.56
C ALA A 20 6.34 31.87 9.75
N ALA A 21 5.00 31.98 9.80
CA ALA A 21 4.19 31.38 10.85
C ALA A 21 4.30 29.85 10.89
N LEU A 22 4.37 29.19 9.73
CA LEU A 22 4.59 27.76 9.64
C LEU A 22 5.97 27.35 10.17
N ALA A 23 7.01 28.13 9.88
CA ALA A 23 8.36 27.89 10.40
C ALA A 23 8.41 28.04 11.93
N ASP A 24 7.82 29.12 12.47
CA ASP A 24 7.73 29.35 13.92
C ASP A 24 6.92 28.21 14.61
N CYS A 25 5.79 27.83 14.03
CA CYS A 25 4.96 26.75 14.56
C CYS A 25 5.66 25.39 14.49
N ALA A 26 6.47 25.13 13.46
CA ALA A 26 7.22 23.88 13.31
C ALA A 26 8.26 23.69 14.43
N ALA A 27 8.76 24.76 15.03
CA ALA A 27 9.67 24.74 16.18
C ALA A 27 8.97 24.38 17.50
N LEU A 28 7.63 24.44 17.57
CA LEU A 28 6.87 24.10 18.76
C LEU A 28 6.78 22.59 18.98
N PRO A 29 6.71 22.10 20.23
CA PRO A 29 6.62 20.66 20.52
C PRO A 29 5.36 20.01 19.96
N LEU A 30 4.21 20.68 20.02
CA LEU A 30 2.88 20.21 19.62
C LEU A 30 2.51 18.84 20.23
N THR A 31 2.85 18.66 21.51
CA THR A 31 2.49 17.49 22.32
C THR A 31 1.19 17.74 23.10
N ASP A 32 0.58 16.67 23.64
CA ASP A 32 -0.61 16.81 24.49
C ASP A 32 -0.32 17.72 25.71
N ALA A 33 0.87 17.64 26.29
CA ALA A 33 1.29 18.45 27.42
C ALA A 33 1.47 19.95 27.09
N SER A 34 1.99 20.27 25.89
CA SER A 34 2.26 21.66 25.46
C SER A 34 1.11 22.30 24.69
N ARG A 35 0.09 21.54 24.33
CA ARG A 35 -0.99 21.91 23.38
C ARG A 35 -1.62 23.28 23.66
N ILE A 36 -1.97 23.57 24.92
CA ILE A 36 -2.62 24.84 25.27
C ILE A 36 -1.66 26.01 25.05
N ALA A 37 -0.41 25.87 25.47
CA ALA A 37 0.62 26.92 25.35
C ALA A 37 0.96 27.15 23.86
N ASP A 38 1.10 26.06 23.08
CA ASP A 38 1.43 26.11 21.65
C ASP A 38 0.31 26.78 20.85
N VAL A 39 -0.96 26.43 21.10
CA VAL A 39 -2.12 27.10 20.48
C VAL A 39 -2.15 28.59 20.82
N ALA A 40 -1.91 28.95 22.09
CA ALA A 40 -1.86 30.36 22.50
C ALA A 40 -0.70 31.12 21.82
N ALA A 41 0.46 30.50 21.65
CA ALA A 41 1.60 31.10 20.95
C ALA A 41 1.26 31.37 19.48
N VAL A 42 0.71 30.40 18.77
CA VAL A 42 0.32 30.55 17.34
C VAL A 42 -0.78 31.59 17.18
N ARG A 43 -1.79 31.63 18.07
CA ARG A 43 -2.84 32.68 18.06
C ARG A 43 -2.29 34.07 18.21
N ARG A 44 -1.28 34.29 19.09
CA ARG A 44 -0.62 35.58 19.22
C ARG A 44 0.14 36.01 17.98
N SER A 45 0.73 35.06 17.27
CA SER A 45 1.52 35.32 16.05
C SER A 45 0.65 35.64 14.83
N VAL A 46 -0.42 34.89 14.58
CA VAL A 46 -1.20 34.98 13.32
C VAL A 46 -2.68 35.34 13.51
N GLY A 47 -3.11 35.60 14.75
CA GLY A 47 -4.52 35.84 15.09
C GLY A 47 -5.35 34.57 15.14
N GLU A 48 -6.56 34.66 15.68
CA GLU A 48 -7.46 33.53 15.85
C GLU A 48 -7.87 32.89 14.51
N ARG A 49 -8.02 33.75 13.48
CA ARG A 49 -8.51 33.32 12.16
C ARG A 49 -7.66 32.23 11.52
N PHE A 50 -6.33 32.35 11.55
CA PHE A 50 -5.43 31.45 10.82
C PHE A 50 -4.69 30.46 11.72
N ALA A 51 -4.79 30.61 13.04
CA ALA A 51 -4.04 29.76 13.98
C ALA A 51 -4.34 28.26 13.80
N ALA A 52 -5.60 27.91 13.61
CA ALA A 52 -5.99 26.52 13.39
C ALA A 52 -5.42 25.95 12.08
N ALA A 53 -5.43 26.70 10.99
CA ALA A 53 -4.87 26.30 9.71
C ALA A 53 -3.34 26.09 9.79
N VAL A 54 -2.63 26.97 10.49
CA VAL A 54 -1.17 26.84 10.72
C VAL A 54 -0.84 25.60 11.52
N LEU A 55 -1.52 25.41 12.67
CA LEU A 55 -1.31 24.25 13.54
C LEU A 55 -1.60 22.93 12.82
N GLU A 56 -2.76 22.83 12.15
CA GLU A 56 -3.12 21.63 11.41
C GLU A 56 -2.12 21.32 10.30
N THR A 57 -1.68 22.34 9.55
CA THR A 57 -0.68 22.15 8.48
C THR A 57 0.62 21.56 9.03
N VAL A 58 1.15 22.08 10.16
CA VAL A 58 2.38 21.55 10.75
C VAL A 58 2.19 20.12 11.25
N VAL A 59 1.06 19.83 11.89
CA VAL A 59 0.73 18.46 12.34
C VAL A 59 0.64 17.50 11.16
N LEU A 60 -0.01 17.89 10.06
CA LEU A 60 -0.13 17.07 8.86
C LEU A 60 1.21 16.86 8.16
N ARG A 61 2.09 17.87 8.11
CA ARG A 61 3.46 17.73 7.59
C ARG A 61 4.29 16.74 8.41
N ARG A 62 4.23 16.77 9.73
CA ARG A 62 4.90 15.78 10.58
C ARG A 62 4.39 14.35 10.32
N LYS A 63 3.09 14.19 10.10
CA LYS A 63 2.50 12.89 9.75
C LYS A 63 2.86 12.44 8.33
N SER A 64 2.99 13.38 7.38
CA SER A 64 3.31 13.06 5.99
C SER A 64 4.70 12.47 5.83
N ALA A 65 5.68 12.87 6.64
CA ALA A 65 7.06 12.37 6.61
C ALA A 65 7.18 10.83 6.73
N LEU A 66 6.19 10.17 7.32
CA LEU A 66 6.14 8.70 7.43
C LEU A 66 5.72 8.01 6.10
N LYS A 67 5.27 8.77 5.10
CA LYS A 67 4.61 8.22 3.93
C LYS A 67 5.02 8.88 2.62
N LEU A 68 5.28 10.18 2.68
CA LEU A 68 5.57 11.02 1.52
C LEU A 68 7.00 11.56 1.62
N ALA A 69 7.79 11.30 0.60
CA ALA A 69 9.12 11.91 0.47
C ALA A 69 8.97 13.36 -0.03
N ASP A 70 9.89 14.23 0.39
CA ASP A 70 10.02 15.60 -0.09
C ASP A 70 8.75 16.47 0.09
N ALA A 71 7.90 16.14 1.07
CA ALA A 71 6.60 16.77 1.29
C ALA A 71 6.59 17.77 2.47
N ASP A 72 7.74 18.18 2.97
CA ASP A 72 7.86 19.04 4.16
C ASP A 72 7.21 20.42 3.98
N SER A 73 7.14 20.91 2.74
CA SER A 73 6.52 22.19 2.39
C SER A 73 5.10 22.07 1.86
N TRP A 74 4.57 20.85 1.70
CA TRP A 74 3.26 20.62 1.09
C TRP A 74 2.10 21.03 2.00
N LEU A 75 0.94 21.22 1.38
CA LEU A 75 -0.33 21.48 2.05
C LEU A 75 -1.24 20.26 1.89
N PHE A 76 -1.94 19.89 2.96
CA PHE A 76 -2.81 18.74 3.00
C PHE A 76 -4.12 19.06 3.72
N THR A 77 -5.18 18.36 3.36
CA THR A 77 -6.28 18.11 4.29
C THR A 77 -6.02 16.79 5.01
N GLY A 78 -6.60 16.59 6.21
CA GLY A 78 -6.43 15.34 6.96
C GLY A 78 -6.87 14.11 6.17
N ASP A 79 -8.01 14.20 5.47
CA ASP A 79 -8.53 13.12 4.63
C ASP A 79 -7.63 12.84 3.42
N ALA A 80 -7.16 13.90 2.73
CA ALA A 80 -6.29 13.76 1.57
C ALA A 80 -4.96 13.07 1.95
N LEU A 81 -4.34 13.45 3.06
CA LEU A 81 -3.12 12.80 3.53
C LEU A 81 -3.37 11.33 3.91
N GLN A 82 -4.50 11.04 4.57
CA GLN A 82 -4.84 9.66 4.94
C GLN A 82 -4.97 8.76 3.70
N GLN A 83 -5.56 9.26 2.61
CA GLN A 83 -5.84 8.52 1.38
C GLN A 83 -4.67 8.49 0.39
N ALA A 84 -3.74 9.45 0.45
CA ALA A 84 -2.60 9.53 -0.45
C ALA A 84 -1.83 8.20 -0.51
N SER A 85 -1.31 7.81 -1.66
CA SER A 85 -0.37 6.71 -1.80
C SER A 85 0.98 7.05 -1.14
N ALA A 86 1.71 6.06 -0.64
CA ALA A 86 3.11 6.28 -0.29
C ALA A 86 3.91 6.65 -1.55
N THR A 87 4.87 7.56 -1.44
CA THR A 87 5.66 8.04 -2.59
C THR A 87 6.26 6.91 -3.42
N VAL A 88 6.78 5.86 -2.78
CA VAL A 88 7.37 4.69 -3.47
C VAL A 88 6.32 4.00 -4.35
N VAL A 89 5.10 3.85 -3.86
CA VAL A 89 3.98 3.22 -4.60
C VAL A 89 3.51 4.14 -5.74
N ALA A 90 3.37 5.44 -5.49
CA ALA A 90 3.00 6.43 -6.51
C ALA A 90 4.05 6.49 -7.63
N ARG A 91 5.34 6.48 -7.29
CA ARG A 91 6.45 6.43 -8.27
C ARG A 91 6.42 5.18 -9.12
N HIS A 92 6.17 4.02 -8.52
CA HIS A 92 6.04 2.78 -9.29
C HIS A 92 4.92 2.88 -10.33
N ARG A 93 3.73 3.34 -9.94
CA ARG A 93 2.60 3.53 -10.86
C ARG A 93 2.92 4.57 -11.94
N ALA A 94 3.53 5.69 -11.57
CA ALA A 94 3.93 6.75 -12.49
C ALA A 94 4.96 6.25 -13.53
N ALA A 95 5.94 5.44 -13.13
CA ALA A 95 6.95 4.88 -14.02
C ALA A 95 6.34 4.07 -15.18
N ARG A 96 5.20 3.41 -14.97
CA ARG A 96 4.47 2.69 -16.04
C ARG A 96 3.85 3.61 -17.09
N LEU A 97 3.76 4.91 -16.80
CA LEU A 97 3.18 5.93 -17.68
C LEU A 97 4.23 6.93 -18.18
N ALA A 98 5.52 6.62 -18.04
CA ALA A 98 6.61 7.48 -18.46
C ALA A 98 6.49 7.87 -19.94
N GLY A 99 6.74 9.16 -20.25
CA GLY A 99 6.68 9.71 -21.59
C GLY A 99 5.28 9.90 -22.19
N ARG A 100 4.22 9.53 -21.48
CA ARG A 100 2.83 9.73 -21.92
C ARG A 100 2.25 11.05 -21.41
N ASP A 101 1.25 11.57 -22.09
CA ASP A 101 0.39 12.63 -21.56
C ASP A 101 -0.62 12.01 -20.59
N VAL A 102 -0.70 12.53 -19.38
CA VAL A 102 -1.49 11.95 -18.29
C VAL A 102 -2.48 12.95 -17.72
N HIS A 103 -3.70 12.50 -17.42
CA HIS A 103 -4.69 13.25 -16.66
C HIS A 103 -5.13 12.47 -15.41
N ASP A 104 -4.74 12.97 -14.24
CA ASP A 104 -5.28 12.50 -12.95
C ASP A 104 -6.61 13.21 -12.69
N VAL A 105 -7.71 12.48 -12.87
CA VAL A 105 -9.07 13.04 -12.82
C VAL A 105 -9.66 13.14 -11.41
N THR A 106 -8.90 12.71 -10.40
CA THR A 106 -9.24 12.75 -8.97
C THR A 106 -8.03 13.19 -8.14
N CYS A 107 -7.30 14.20 -8.64
CA CYS A 107 -5.95 14.49 -8.16
C CYS A 107 -5.86 14.94 -6.68
N SER A 108 -6.97 15.33 -6.06
CA SER A 108 -6.99 15.81 -4.68
C SER A 108 -5.91 16.89 -4.45
N VAL A 109 -5.03 16.70 -3.46
CA VAL A 109 -3.92 17.61 -3.16
C VAL A 109 -2.66 17.35 -4.00
N GLY A 110 -2.74 16.46 -5.01
CA GLY A 110 -1.69 16.25 -5.99
C GLY A 110 -0.59 15.27 -5.60
N ALA A 111 -0.79 14.40 -4.60
CA ALA A 111 0.26 13.48 -4.17
C ALA A 111 0.72 12.51 -5.29
N ASP A 112 -0.23 11.91 -6.00
CA ASP A 112 0.04 11.05 -7.15
C ASP A 112 0.39 11.90 -8.40
N LEU A 113 -0.27 13.04 -8.59
CA LEU A 113 -0.04 13.95 -9.71
C LEU A 113 1.41 14.45 -9.79
N VAL A 114 2.04 14.74 -8.65
CA VAL A 114 3.45 15.16 -8.59
C VAL A 114 4.37 14.06 -9.11
N GLU A 115 4.17 12.82 -8.70
CA GLU A 115 5.01 11.71 -9.16
C GLU A 115 4.75 11.37 -10.64
N LEU A 116 3.51 11.49 -11.11
CA LEU A 116 3.17 11.41 -12.54
C LEU A 116 3.89 12.50 -13.35
N ALA A 117 3.86 13.75 -12.87
CA ALA A 117 4.49 14.87 -13.57
C ALA A 117 6.02 14.76 -13.69
N ARG A 118 6.69 13.98 -12.83
CA ARG A 118 8.14 13.74 -12.91
C ARG A 118 8.54 12.93 -14.13
N VAL A 119 7.63 12.12 -14.68
CA VAL A 119 7.94 11.14 -15.73
C VAL A 119 7.05 11.29 -16.98
N ALA A 120 5.91 11.92 -16.87
CA ALA A 120 4.99 12.17 -17.98
C ALA A 120 5.53 13.24 -18.93
N SER A 121 5.14 13.22 -20.21
CA SER A 121 5.39 14.32 -21.15
C SER A 121 4.61 15.57 -20.75
N ARG A 122 3.35 15.39 -20.37
CA ARG A 122 2.48 16.44 -19.82
C ARG A 122 1.58 15.84 -18.75
N ALA A 123 1.38 16.56 -17.66
CA ALA A 123 0.50 16.15 -16.56
C ALA A 123 -0.59 17.19 -16.31
N LEU A 124 -1.83 16.71 -16.26
CA LEU A 124 -3.02 17.48 -15.90
C LEU A 124 -3.64 16.83 -14.65
N GLY A 125 -4.05 17.64 -13.69
CA GLY A 125 -4.85 17.21 -12.54
C GLY A 125 -6.20 17.89 -12.51
N SER A 126 -7.25 17.16 -12.15
CA SER A 126 -8.56 17.74 -11.88
C SER A 126 -9.18 17.15 -10.62
N ASP A 127 -9.99 17.97 -9.97
CA ASP A 127 -10.81 17.61 -8.81
C ASP A 127 -12.01 18.56 -8.74
N VAL A 128 -13.07 18.16 -8.07
CA VAL A 128 -14.24 19.02 -7.82
C VAL A 128 -13.99 20.02 -6.70
N ASP A 129 -13.08 19.68 -5.76
CA ASP A 129 -12.76 20.50 -4.59
C ASP A 129 -11.68 21.56 -4.93
N ARG A 130 -12.13 22.81 -4.98
CA ARG A 130 -11.27 23.95 -5.30
C ARG A 130 -10.15 24.16 -4.26
N VAL A 131 -10.39 23.88 -2.99
CA VAL A 131 -9.37 24.03 -1.93
C VAL A 131 -8.25 23.02 -2.15
N ARG A 132 -8.59 21.76 -2.44
CA ARG A 132 -7.61 20.72 -2.77
C ARG A 132 -6.81 21.06 -4.03
N LEU A 133 -7.43 21.63 -5.04
CA LEU A 133 -6.74 22.05 -6.28
C LEU A 133 -5.74 23.18 -6.02
N GLU A 134 -6.05 24.16 -5.16
CA GLU A 134 -5.08 25.18 -4.77
C GLU A 134 -3.92 24.61 -3.98
N MET A 135 -4.17 23.60 -3.13
CA MET A 135 -3.12 22.83 -2.47
C MET A 135 -2.29 22.03 -3.49
N ALA A 136 -2.92 21.39 -4.48
CA ALA A 136 -2.21 20.64 -5.53
C ALA A 136 -1.27 21.55 -6.35
N ARG A 137 -1.72 22.75 -6.73
CA ARG A 137 -0.85 23.75 -7.39
C ARG A 137 0.35 24.14 -6.54
N HIS A 138 0.12 24.36 -5.25
CA HIS A 138 1.19 24.66 -4.31
C HIS A 138 2.19 23.51 -4.19
N ASN A 139 1.68 22.27 -4.03
CA ASN A 139 2.49 21.07 -3.85
C ASN A 139 3.33 20.76 -5.11
N ALA A 140 2.74 20.90 -6.30
CA ALA A 140 3.48 20.76 -7.56
C ALA A 140 4.61 21.80 -7.70
N SER A 141 4.31 23.06 -7.36
CA SER A 141 5.33 24.14 -7.35
C SER A 141 6.44 23.83 -6.35
N ALA A 142 6.09 23.38 -5.13
CA ALA A 142 7.06 23.02 -4.08
C ALA A 142 7.93 21.82 -4.49
N ALA A 143 7.36 20.88 -5.25
CA ALA A 143 8.06 19.73 -5.83
C ALA A 143 8.84 20.06 -7.11
N SER A 144 8.79 21.31 -7.58
CA SER A 144 9.45 21.77 -8.81
C SER A 144 9.01 21.01 -10.07
N VAL A 145 7.74 20.61 -10.13
CA VAL A 145 7.15 19.97 -11.31
C VAL A 145 6.10 20.87 -11.98
N SER A 146 5.97 20.73 -13.31
CA SER A 146 4.99 21.46 -14.11
C SER A 146 3.72 20.63 -14.29
N VAL A 147 2.58 21.17 -13.86
CA VAL A 147 1.27 20.52 -13.99
C VAL A 147 0.20 21.52 -14.41
N GLY A 148 -0.71 21.11 -15.27
CA GLY A 148 -2.00 21.78 -15.43
C GLY A 148 -2.93 21.40 -14.28
N VAL A 149 -3.71 22.34 -13.73
CA VAL A 149 -4.72 22.03 -12.71
C VAL A 149 -6.02 22.74 -13.04
N VAL A 150 -7.11 21.97 -13.14
CA VAL A 150 -8.45 22.47 -13.51
C VAL A 150 -9.52 21.94 -12.56
N GLN A 151 -10.52 22.76 -12.24
CA GLN A 151 -11.68 22.30 -11.51
C GLN A 151 -12.64 21.60 -12.46
N ALA A 152 -12.84 20.30 -12.28
CA ALA A 152 -13.75 19.52 -13.12
C ALA A 152 -14.29 18.29 -12.37
N ASP A 153 -15.46 17.85 -12.80
CA ASP A 153 -16.04 16.58 -12.41
C ASP A 153 -15.36 15.46 -13.23
N ALA A 154 -14.88 14.42 -12.56
CA ALA A 154 -14.23 13.28 -13.21
C ALA A 154 -15.13 12.54 -14.21
N LEU A 155 -16.46 12.64 -14.06
CA LEU A 155 -17.42 12.07 -15.02
C LEU A 155 -17.63 12.94 -16.28
N ARG A 156 -16.97 14.11 -16.36
CA ARG A 156 -17.05 15.03 -17.49
C ARG A 156 -15.65 15.27 -18.06
N PRO A 157 -15.21 14.48 -19.06
CA PRO A 157 -13.87 14.57 -19.61
C PRO A 157 -13.51 15.97 -20.11
N VAL A 158 -12.41 16.54 -19.60
CA VAL A 158 -11.89 17.87 -20.00
C VAL A 158 -10.54 17.76 -20.73
N SER A 159 -10.05 16.55 -20.97
CA SER A 159 -8.84 16.28 -21.74
C SER A 159 -9.12 15.29 -22.86
N ARG A 160 -8.26 15.30 -23.89
CA ARG A 160 -8.27 14.34 -25.02
C ARG A 160 -6.90 13.70 -25.15
N ASP A 161 -6.87 12.50 -25.67
CA ASP A 161 -5.62 11.77 -26.02
C ASP A 161 -4.61 11.63 -24.86
N THR A 162 -5.10 11.61 -23.61
CA THR A 162 -4.29 11.38 -22.43
C THR A 162 -4.60 10.03 -21.80
N VAL A 163 -3.63 9.45 -21.12
CA VAL A 163 -3.89 8.36 -20.17
C VAL A 163 -4.65 8.94 -18.97
N VAL A 164 -5.73 8.27 -18.58
CA VAL A 164 -6.54 8.68 -17.43
C VAL A 164 -6.10 7.91 -16.19
N VAL A 165 -5.84 8.62 -15.12
CA VAL A 165 -5.56 8.07 -13.79
C VAL A 165 -6.67 8.50 -12.85
N ALA A 166 -7.19 7.57 -12.05
CA ALA A 166 -8.24 7.85 -11.08
C ALA A 166 -8.03 7.07 -9.77
N ASP A 167 -8.38 7.70 -8.66
CA ASP A 167 -8.47 7.10 -7.32
C ASP A 167 -9.84 7.43 -6.71
N PRO A 168 -10.91 6.72 -7.12
CA PRO A 168 -12.25 6.97 -6.62
C PRO A 168 -12.32 6.78 -5.11
N ALA A 169 -12.85 7.77 -4.38
CA ALA A 169 -13.00 7.68 -2.94
C ALA A 169 -13.99 6.58 -2.57
N ARG A 170 -13.60 5.70 -1.65
CA ARG A 170 -14.43 4.58 -1.14
C ARG A 170 -15.29 4.98 0.04
N ARG A 171 -15.98 6.11 -0.09
CA ARG A 171 -16.94 6.58 0.91
C ARG A 171 -18.25 6.86 0.21
N ASP A 172 -19.35 6.36 0.80
CA ASP A 172 -20.69 6.70 0.33
C ASP A 172 -20.99 8.19 0.58
N SER A 173 -22.11 8.66 0.09
CA SER A 173 -22.58 10.05 0.28
C SER A 173 -22.75 10.45 1.75
N ALA A 174 -22.81 9.49 2.68
CA ALA A 174 -22.83 9.70 4.12
C ALA A 174 -21.44 9.63 4.76
N GLY A 175 -20.35 9.48 3.96
CA GLY A 175 -18.96 9.41 4.43
C GLY A 175 -18.56 8.06 5.03
N ARG A 176 -19.39 7.01 4.94
CA ARG A 176 -19.08 5.67 5.43
C ARG A 176 -18.29 4.88 4.39
N ARG A 177 -17.33 4.06 4.84
CA ARG A 177 -16.53 3.22 3.95
C ARG A 177 -17.40 2.19 3.23
N THR A 178 -17.32 2.13 1.91
CA THR A 178 -18.04 1.17 1.06
C THR A 178 -17.10 0.24 0.32
N TRP A 179 -17.60 -0.95 -0.01
CA TRP A 179 -16.94 -1.95 -0.86
C TRP A 179 -17.67 -2.13 -2.19
N LYS A 180 -18.82 -1.45 -2.36
CA LYS A 180 -19.62 -1.52 -3.60
C LYS A 180 -19.11 -0.48 -4.57
N PRO A 181 -18.66 -0.84 -5.78
CA PRO A 181 -18.12 0.09 -6.77
C PRO A 181 -19.08 1.18 -7.22
N ALA A 182 -20.38 0.88 -7.24
CA ALA A 182 -21.42 1.84 -7.55
C ALA A 182 -21.56 2.97 -6.50
N ASP A 183 -21.06 2.75 -5.26
CA ASP A 183 -21.08 3.75 -4.20
C ASP A 183 -19.75 4.53 -4.10
N PHE A 184 -18.79 4.27 -5.00
CA PHE A 184 -17.54 5.05 -5.04
C PHE A 184 -17.81 6.47 -5.53
N LEU A 185 -16.93 7.40 -5.24
CA LEU A 185 -17.01 8.78 -5.69
C LEU A 185 -15.77 9.15 -6.51
N PRO A 186 -15.91 9.24 -7.86
CA PRO A 186 -17.08 8.91 -8.67
C PRO A 186 -17.38 7.40 -8.70
N PRO A 187 -18.63 6.98 -9.06
CA PRO A 187 -18.98 5.59 -9.29
C PRO A 187 -18.10 4.95 -10.37
N LEU A 188 -17.63 3.72 -10.10
CA LEU A 188 -16.61 3.10 -10.96
C LEU A 188 -17.10 2.86 -12.38
N ASP A 189 -18.33 2.36 -12.56
CA ASP A 189 -18.87 2.06 -13.87
C ASP A 189 -19.07 3.33 -14.70
N GLU A 190 -19.63 4.40 -14.09
CA GLU A 190 -19.79 5.68 -14.74
C GLU A 190 -18.44 6.31 -15.14
N LEU A 191 -17.41 6.15 -14.30
CA LEU A 191 -16.07 6.61 -14.61
C LEU A 191 -15.48 5.86 -15.82
N VAL A 192 -15.64 4.54 -15.87
CA VAL A 192 -15.15 3.71 -16.97
C VAL A 192 -15.85 4.05 -18.29
N ASP A 193 -17.14 4.32 -18.24
CA ASP A 193 -17.95 4.73 -19.40
C ASP A 193 -17.57 6.12 -19.89
N ALA A 194 -17.36 7.09 -18.98
CA ALA A 194 -16.93 8.44 -19.33
C ALA A 194 -15.61 8.49 -20.12
N TYR A 195 -14.75 7.48 -19.89
CA TYR A 195 -13.45 7.36 -20.56
C TYR A 195 -13.35 6.13 -21.47
N ALA A 196 -14.47 5.69 -22.05
CA ALA A 196 -14.50 4.58 -23.00
C ALA A 196 -13.47 4.77 -24.13
N GLY A 197 -12.76 3.68 -24.49
CA GLY A 197 -11.73 3.70 -25.54
C GLY A 197 -10.40 4.38 -25.18
N ARG A 198 -10.22 4.89 -23.95
CA ARG A 198 -8.97 5.51 -23.49
C ARG A 198 -8.15 4.55 -22.62
N THR A 199 -6.84 4.72 -22.61
CA THR A 199 -5.99 4.08 -21.61
C THR A 199 -6.36 4.60 -20.23
N LEU A 200 -6.60 3.68 -19.30
CA LEU A 200 -7.17 3.98 -17.98
C LEU A 200 -6.40 3.23 -16.89
N SER A 201 -6.09 3.92 -15.80
CA SER A 201 -5.54 3.38 -14.57
C SER A 201 -6.46 3.75 -13.41
N VAL A 202 -7.06 2.78 -12.75
CA VAL A 202 -7.94 3.02 -11.58
C VAL A 202 -7.36 2.35 -10.35
N LYS A 203 -7.06 3.15 -9.33
CA LYS A 203 -6.61 2.67 -8.04
C LYS A 203 -7.79 2.15 -7.22
N CYS A 204 -7.64 0.97 -6.64
CA CYS A 204 -8.66 0.33 -5.85
C CYS A 204 -8.10 -0.26 -4.55
N ALA A 205 -9.02 -0.68 -3.67
CA ALA A 205 -8.63 -1.48 -2.52
C ALA A 205 -8.08 -2.84 -2.94
N PRO A 206 -7.03 -3.33 -2.29
CA PRO A 206 -6.48 -4.65 -2.60
C PRO A 206 -7.42 -5.82 -2.25
N GLY A 207 -8.47 -5.58 -1.48
CA GLY A 207 -9.47 -6.59 -1.12
C GLY A 207 -10.72 -6.61 -2.00
N LEU A 208 -10.72 -5.85 -3.10
CA LEU A 208 -11.81 -5.85 -4.06
C LEU A 208 -11.88 -7.19 -4.79
N ASP A 209 -13.08 -7.67 -5.08
CA ASP A 209 -13.26 -8.77 -6.02
C ASP A 209 -13.10 -8.23 -7.44
N PHE A 210 -12.02 -8.64 -8.13
CA PHE A 210 -11.70 -8.13 -9.46
C PHE A 210 -12.63 -8.64 -10.55
N ALA A 211 -13.45 -9.65 -10.28
CA ALA A 211 -14.50 -10.09 -11.21
C ALA A 211 -15.54 -9.00 -11.52
N ILE A 212 -15.64 -7.98 -10.65
CA ILE A 212 -16.51 -6.81 -10.87
C ILE A 212 -15.95 -5.81 -11.89
N ALA A 213 -14.71 -5.97 -12.32
CA ALA A 213 -14.05 -5.07 -13.27
C ALA A 213 -13.62 -5.81 -14.54
N PRO A 214 -14.57 -6.39 -15.32
CA PRO A 214 -14.25 -7.18 -16.51
C PRO A 214 -13.63 -6.31 -17.63
N TRP A 215 -13.70 -5.01 -17.52
CA TRP A 215 -13.07 -4.05 -18.41
C TRP A 215 -11.55 -3.90 -18.20
N ALA A 216 -11.04 -4.33 -17.04
CA ALA A 216 -9.62 -4.25 -16.73
C ALA A 216 -8.87 -5.38 -17.43
N GLU A 217 -7.95 -5.02 -18.31
CA GLU A 217 -7.10 -5.97 -19.03
C GLU A 217 -5.98 -6.52 -18.14
N GLU A 218 -5.49 -5.70 -17.19
CA GLU A 218 -4.50 -6.09 -16.20
C GLU A 218 -4.91 -5.63 -14.81
N VAL A 219 -4.77 -6.51 -13.81
CA VAL A 219 -4.90 -6.22 -12.39
C VAL A 219 -3.53 -6.33 -11.73
N GLU A 220 -3.04 -5.24 -11.19
CA GLU A 220 -1.78 -5.19 -10.46
C GLU A 220 -2.01 -5.04 -8.96
N LEU A 221 -1.45 -5.94 -8.17
CA LEU A 221 -1.38 -5.84 -6.70
C LEU A 221 -0.01 -5.33 -6.29
N VAL A 222 0.02 -4.27 -5.50
CA VAL A 222 1.26 -3.64 -5.04
C VAL A 222 1.39 -3.77 -3.53
N SER A 223 2.49 -4.32 -3.06
CA SER A 223 2.88 -4.31 -1.65
C SER A 223 4.09 -3.40 -1.41
N LEU A 224 4.16 -2.84 -0.21
CA LEU A 224 5.31 -2.09 0.28
C LEU A 224 5.68 -2.63 1.67
N ASP A 225 6.92 -3.08 1.83
CA ASP A 225 7.45 -3.66 3.07
C ASP A 225 6.57 -4.80 3.64
N GLY A 226 6.08 -5.69 2.75
CA GLY A 226 5.26 -6.84 3.10
C GLY A 226 3.78 -6.53 3.37
N GLN A 227 3.35 -5.29 3.19
CA GLN A 227 1.94 -4.91 3.33
C GLN A 227 1.35 -4.56 1.97
N VAL A 228 0.29 -5.25 1.58
CA VAL A 228 -0.45 -4.91 0.35
C VAL A 228 -1.09 -3.54 0.51
N ARG A 229 -0.72 -2.61 -0.35
CA ARG A 229 -1.13 -1.20 -0.27
C ARG A 229 -2.30 -0.89 -1.16
N GLU A 230 -2.27 -1.36 -2.40
CA GLU A 230 -3.30 -1.07 -3.38
C GLU A 230 -3.45 -2.18 -4.42
N ALA A 231 -4.56 -2.15 -5.13
CA ALA A 231 -4.73 -2.75 -6.42
C ALA A 231 -4.86 -1.63 -7.45
N CYS A 232 -4.27 -1.82 -8.63
CA CYS A 232 -4.41 -0.93 -9.76
C CYS A 232 -5.01 -1.70 -10.93
N LEU A 233 -6.12 -1.20 -11.46
CA LEU A 233 -6.82 -1.77 -12.60
C LEU A 233 -6.39 -1.01 -13.85
N TRP A 234 -5.89 -1.70 -14.86
CA TRP A 234 -5.34 -1.12 -16.07
C TRP A 234 -6.12 -1.54 -17.30
N ARG A 235 -6.29 -0.61 -18.24
CA ARG A 235 -6.84 -0.83 -19.59
C ARG A 235 -6.00 -0.07 -20.60
N GLY A 236 -5.70 -0.67 -21.76
CA GLY A 236 -5.02 -0.04 -22.90
C GLY A 236 -3.50 0.14 -22.68
N LEU A 237 -2.85 -0.72 -21.86
CA LEU A 237 -1.39 -0.76 -21.76
C LEU A 237 -0.75 -1.77 -22.73
N ASP A 238 -1.53 -2.69 -23.28
CA ASP A 238 -1.10 -3.73 -24.23
C ASP A 238 0.14 -4.53 -23.77
N THR A 239 0.18 -4.85 -22.48
CA THR A 239 1.31 -5.57 -21.88
C THR A 239 1.27 -7.09 -22.11
N GLY A 240 0.13 -7.63 -22.53
CA GLY A 240 -0.13 -9.08 -22.59
C GLY A 240 -0.22 -9.75 -21.22
N VAL A 241 -0.22 -8.98 -20.14
CA VAL A 241 -0.31 -9.45 -18.75
C VAL A 241 -1.71 -9.19 -18.23
N SER A 242 -2.36 -10.19 -17.63
CA SER A 242 -3.67 -10.01 -16.97
C SER A 242 -3.56 -9.88 -15.45
N ARG A 243 -2.51 -10.48 -14.87
CA ARG A 243 -2.25 -10.46 -13.42
C ARG A 243 -0.80 -10.08 -13.15
N ARG A 244 -0.61 -9.14 -12.24
CA ARG A 244 0.71 -8.67 -11.80
C ARG A 244 0.75 -8.55 -10.29
N ALA A 245 1.83 -9.00 -9.69
CA ALA A 245 2.18 -8.71 -8.30
C ALA A 245 3.51 -7.97 -8.27
N THR A 246 3.50 -6.78 -7.71
CA THR A 246 4.71 -5.96 -7.53
C THR A 246 5.00 -5.80 -6.05
N VAL A 247 6.21 -6.14 -5.64
CA VAL A 247 6.70 -6.00 -4.28
C VAL A 247 7.76 -4.91 -4.25
N LEU A 248 7.47 -3.88 -3.46
CA LEU A 248 8.33 -2.73 -3.24
C LEU A 248 8.89 -2.78 -1.82
N ARG A 249 10.11 -2.27 -1.65
CA ARG A 249 10.76 -2.08 -0.35
C ARG A 249 11.18 -0.62 -0.17
N SER A 250 11.19 -0.15 1.06
CA SER A 250 11.66 1.21 1.39
C SER A 250 13.15 1.41 1.13
N ASP A 251 13.93 0.34 1.03
CA ASP A 251 15.36 0.34 0.65
C ASP A 251 15.60 0.49 -0.86
N GLY A 252 14.54 0.60 -1.66
CA GLY A 252 14.60 0.70 -3.12
C GLY A 252 14.57 -0.63 -3.86
N THR A 253 14.67 -1.76 -3.17
CA THR A 253 14.52 -3.09 -3.79
C THR A 253 13.09 -3.27 -4.30
N GLN A 254 12.96 -3.79 -5.52
CA GLN A 254 11.66 -4.13 -6.10
C GLN A 254 11.74 -5.34 -7.01
N TRP A 255 10.65 -6.07 -7.11
CA TRP A 255 10.48 -7.17 -8.06
C TRP A 255 9.01 -7.38 -8.40
N THR A 256 8.78 -8.03 -9.53
CA THR A 256 7.44 -8.27 -10.08
C THR A 256 7.31 -9.70 -10.55
N VAL A 257 6.12 -10.30 -10.37
CA VAL A 257 5.70 -11.58 -10.94
C VAL A 257 4.43 -11.36 -11.76
N THR A 258 4.33 -12.03 -12.91
CA THR A 258 3.19 -11.93 -13.82
C THR A 258 2.65 -13.30 -14.19
N ASP A 259 1.42 -13.36 -14.70
CA ASP A 259 0.79 -14.58 -15.20
C ASP A 259 1.31 -15.07 -16.56
N THR A 260 2.25 -14.35 -17.15
CA THR A 260 2.95 -14.78 -18.37
C THR A 260 4.18 -15.64 -18.08
N GLU A 261 4.54 -15.78 -16.80
CA GLU A 261 5.65 -16.63 -16.37
C GLU A 261 5.20 -18.10 -16.24
N LEU A 262 6.17 -19.00 -16.13
CA LEU A 262 5.87 -20.41 -15.89
C LEU A 262 5.16 -20.62 -14.54
N ASP A 263 4.24 -21.54 -14.48
CA ASP A 263 3.50 -21.93 -13.27
C ASP A 263 3.49 -23.46 -13.04
N ASP A 264 4.33 -24.19 -13.77
CA ASP A 264 4.46 -25.63 -13.61
C ASP A 264 5.27 -25.96 -12.36
N LEU A 265 4.71 -26.76 -11.47
CA LEU A 265 5.29 -27.10 -10.19
C LEU A 265 5.42 -28.61 -10.02
N PRO A 266 6.57 -29.12 -9.53
CA PRO A 266 6.66 -30.50 -9.10
C PRO A 266 5.75 -30.74 -7.88
N GLY A 267 5.01 -31.86 -7.88
CA GLY A 267 4.37 -32.36 -6.68
C GLY A 267 5.42 -33.09 -5.83
N SER A 268 5.79 -32.54 -4.68
CA SER A 268 6.80 -33.12 -3.79
C SER A 268 6.38 -33.05 -2.32
N PRO A 269 6.88 -33.93 -1.44
CA PRO A 269 6.71 -33.79 0.00
C PRO A 269 7.23 -32.43 0.49
N PRO A 270 6.88 -32.02 1.74
CA PRO A 270 7.45 -30.83 2.34
C PRO A 270 8.98 -30.85 2.32
N GLY A 271 9.59 -29.74 1.84
CA GLY A 271 11.04 -29.53 1.84
C GLY A 271 11.56 -28.98 3.16
N GLU A 272 12.82 -28.54 3.18
CA GLU A 272 13.49 -28.02 4.37
C GLU A 272 12.95 -26.68 4.87
N TRP A 273 12.25 -25.93 4.01
CA TRP A 273 11.77 -24.59 4.31
C TRP A 273 10.29 -24.41 4.02
N ILE A 274 9.64 -23.61 4.85
CA ILE A 274 8.32 -23.04 4.54
C ILE A 274 8.51 -21.57 4.22
N ILE A 275 7.88 -21.15 3.14
CA ILE A 275 7.89 -19.76 2.64
C ILE A 275 6.47 -19.22 2.63
N ASP A 276 6.27 -18.06 3.21
CA ASP A 276 5.01 -17.32 3.15
C ASP A 276 5.17 -16.24 2.06
N PRO A 277 4.58 -16.42 0.86
CA PRO A 277 4.70 -15.44 -0.21
C PRO A 277 4.11 -14.09 0.19
N ASP A 278 4.64 -13.02 -0.40
CA ASP A 278 4.11 -11.68 -0.20
C ASP A 278 2.61 -11.62 -0.51
N GLY A 279 1.89 -10.83 0.28
CA GLY A 279 0.44 -10.70 0.14
C GLY A 279 -0.02 -10.24 -1.25
N ALA A 280 0.81 -9.48 -1.99
CA ALA A 280 0.50 -9.09 -3.36
C ALA A 280 0.50 -10.31 -4.30
N VAL A 281 1.48 -11.22 -4.16
CA VAL A 281 1.55 -12.48 -4.93
C VAL A 281 0.33 -13.35 -4.65
N VAL A 282 -0.03 -13.48 -3.38
CA VAL A 282 -1.20 -14.30 -2.97
C VAL A 282 -2.50 -13.73 -3.55
N ARG A 283 -2.71 -12.41 -3.41
CA ARG A 283 -3.95 -11.76 -3.88
C ARG A 283 -4.05 -11.66 -5.40
N ALA A 284 -2.92 -11.56 -6.10
CA ALA A 284 -2.89 -11.60 -7.55
C ALA A 284 -3.16 -13.02 -8.11
N GLY A 285 -3.14 -14.06 -7.26
CA GLY A 285 -3.28 -15.45 -7.68
C GLY A 285 -2.02 -16.02 -8.34
N LEU A 286 -0.85 -15.43 -8.07
CA LEU A 286 0.43 -15.75 -8.74
C LEU A 286 1.37 -16.62 -7.89
N VAL A 287 0.81 -17.34 -6.91
CA VAL A 287 1.60 -18.18 -5.99
C VAL A 287 2.39 -19.25 -6.75
N ARG A 288 1.78 -19.89 -7.77
CA ARG A 288 2.42 -20.91 -8.60
C ARG A 288 3.56 -20.34 -9.44
N HIS A 289 3.33 -19.21 -10.10
CA HIS A 289 4.34 -18.49 -10.89
C HIS A 289 5.56 -18.10 -10.04
N TYR A 290 5.29 -17.54 -8.85
CA TYR A 290 6.36 -17.23 -7.89
C TYR A 290 7.12 -18.48 -7.44
N ALA A 291 6.41 -19.57 -7.18
CA ALA A 291 7.02 -20.85 -6.80
C ALA A 291 7.90 -21.40 -7.92
N ALA A 292 7.40 -21.44 -9.17
CA ALA A 292 8.15 -21.92 -10.33
C ALA A 292 9.45 -21.11 -10.55
N ARG A 293 9.36 -19.78 -10.46
CA ARG A 293 10.53 -18.87 -10.56
C ARG A 293 11.65 -19.24 -9.58
N HIS A 294 11.28 -19.69 -8.40
CA HIS A 294 12.23 -19.93 -7.30
C HIS A 294 12.50 -21.42 -7.01
N GLY A 295 12.03 -22.33 -7.85
CA GLY A 295 12.20 -23.77 -7.63
C GLY A 295 11.51 -24.27 -6.38
N LEU A 296 10.39 -23.64 -5.98
CA LEU A 296 9.56 -24.00 -4.85
C LEU A 296 8.32 -24.77 -5.32
N TRP A 297 7.60 -25.38 -4.36
CA TRP A 297 6.32 -26.02 -4.63
C TRP A 297 5.30 -25.75 -3.52
N GLN A 298 4.03 -25.98 -3.79
CA GLN A 298 2.97 -25.77 -2.82
C GLN A 298 2.83 -26.95 -1.85
N LEU A 299 2.57 -26.64 -0.58
CA LEU A 299 2.19 -27.66 0.41
C LEU A 299 0.80 -28.25 0.11
N ASP A 300 -0.11 -27.43 -0.41
CA ASP A 300 -1.47 -27.76 -0.79
C ASP A 300 -1.92 -26.77 -1.87
N GLU A 301 -2.62 -27.24 -2.89
CA GLU A 301 -3.08 -26.42 -4.03
C GLU A 301 -3.95 -25.21 -3.63
N ARG A 302 -4.65 -25.32 -2.49
CA ARG A 302 -5.54 -24.28 -1.97
C ARG A 302 -4.93 -23.41 -0.87
N ILE A 303 -3.66 -23.64 -0.56
CA ILE A 303 -2.95 -22.94 0.52
C ILE A 303 -1.73 -22.23 -0.08
N ALA A 304 -1.58 -20.95 0.24
CA ALA A 304 -0.51 -20.15 -0.34
C ALA A 304 0.88 -20.42 0.26
N TYR A 305 1.01 -21.26 1.29
CA TYR A 305 2.33 -21.65 1.79
C TYR A 305 3.07 -22.46 0.75
N LEU A 306 4.30 -22.05 0.52
CA LEU A 306 5.26 -22.74 -0.34
C LEU A 306 6.29 -23.47 0.52
N THR A 307 6.93 -24.45 -0.09
CA THR A 307 8.03 -25.19 0.51
C THR A 307 9.13 -25.44 -0.53
N GLY A 308 10.32 -25.72 -0.08
CA GLY A 308 11.48 -26.01 -0.92
C GLY A 308 12.72 -26.24 -0.07
N ASP A 309 13.83 -26.54 -0.74
CA ASP A 309 15.11 -26.83 -0.07
C ASP A 309 16.03 -25.59 -0.05
N THR A 310 15.71 -24.58 -0.86
CA THR A 310 16.43 -23.30 -0.91
C THR A 310 15.44 -22.14 -0.88
N PRO A 311 15.47 -21.28 0.14
CA PRO A 311 14.58 -20.14 0.22
C PRO A 311 15.05 -18.99 -0.69
N PRO A 312 14.13 -18.23 -1.31
CA PRO A 312 14.48 -17.07 -2.12
C PRO A 312 15.20 -15.99 -1.31
N PRO A 313 16.09 -15.19 -1.93
CA PRO A 313 16.75 -14.08 -1.25
C PRO A 313 15.74 -12.97 -0.89
N GLY A 314 16.03 -12.24 0.18
CA GLY A 314 15.24 -11.08 0.61
C GLY A 314 13.90 -11.41 1.26
N VAL A 315 13.55 -12.68 1.47
CA VAL A 315 12.31 -13.11 2.12
C VAL A 315 12.55 -13.59 3.56
N ARG A 316 11.50 -13.57 4.34
CA ARG A 316 11.44 -14.27 5.61
C ARG A 316 11.02 -15.72 5.35
N ALA A 317 11.89 -16.67 5.68
CA ALA A 317 11.64 -18.08 5.51
C ALA A 317 11.69 -18.81 6.86
N PHE A 318 11.10 -19.99 6.93
CA PHE A 318 10.94 -20.77 8.15
C PHE A 318 11.59 -22.14 7.94
N ARG A 319 12.79 -22.33 8.49
CA ARG A 319 13.47 -23.61 8.42
C ARG A 319 12.74 -24.65 9.24
N VAL A 320 12.33 -25.74 8.62
CA VAL A 320 11.60 -26.82 9.28
C VAL A 320 12.52 -27.60 10.21
N LEU A 321 12.18 -27.67 11.49
CA LEU A 321 12.85 -28.49 12.48
C LEU A 321 12.15 -29.84 12.62
N GLU A 322 10.82 -29.83 12.62
CA GLU A 322 9.99 -31.02 12.73
C GLU A 322 8.59 -30.72 12.18
N HIS A 323 7.95 -31.68 11.54
CA HIS A 323 6.56 -31.56 11.11
C HIS A 323 5.79 -32.87 11.30
N GLY A 324 4.48 -32.78 11.37
CA GLY A 324 3.60 -33.95 11.49
C GLY A 324 2.13 -33.57 11.69
N PRO A 325 1.25 -34.58 11.83
CA PRO A 325 -0.16 -34.35 12.09
C PRO A 325 -0.39 -33.46 13.30
N TYR A 326 -1.23 -32.42 13.11
CA TYR A 326 -1.53 -31.49 14.17
C TYR A 326 -2.51 -32.07 15.20
N SER A 327 -2.10 -32.03 16.45
CA SER A 327 -2.97 -32.01 17.63
C SER A 327 -2.32 -31.09 18.68
N GLU A 328 -3.11 -30.49 19.55
CA GLU A 328 -2.53 -29.63 20.60
C GLU A 328 -1.58 -30.41 21.54
N LYS A 329 -1.89 -31.69 21.78
CA LYS A 329 -1.04 -32.58 22.60
C LYS A 329 0.31 -32.86 21.92
N SER A 330 0.31 -33.23 20.62
CA SER A 330 1.55 -33.49 19.88
C SER A 330 2.39 -32.23 19.74
N LEU A 331 1.75 -31.09 19.37
CA LEU A 331 2.43 -29.81 19.25
C LEU A 331 3.12 -29.42 20.59
N ARG A 332 2.40 -29.51 21.71
CA ARG A 332 2.99 -29.21 23.03
C ARG A 332 4.18 -30.09 23.35
N ALA A 333 4.12 -31.39 23.03
CA ALA A 333 5.22 -32.32 23.24
C ALA A 333 6.44 -31.95 22.37
N THR A 334 6.24 -31.63 21.12
CA THR A 334 7.32 -31.19 20.22
C THR A 334 7.95 -29.87 20.69
N LEU A 335 7.14 -28.87 21.01
CA LEU A 335 7.65 -27.56 21.50
C LEU A 335 8.45 -27.70 22.80
N LYS A 336 8.05 -28.65 23.68
CA LYS A 336 8.81 -28.95 24.90
C LYS A 336 10.17 -29.61 24.59
N ARG A 337 10.25 -30.51 23.59
CA ARG A 337 11.53 -31.12 23.16
C ARG A 337 12.51 -30.08 22.62
N HIS A 338 12.00 -29.06 21.96
CA HIS A 338 12.78 -27.94 21.41
C HIS A 338 12.99 -26.79 22.41
N ASP A 339 12.65 -26.98 23.69
CA ASP A 339 12.78 -25.98 24.78
C ASP A 339 12.15 -24.61 24.43
N VAL A 340 10.99 -24.60 23.74
CA VAL A 340 10.36 -23.38 23.27
C VAL A 340 9.64 -22.64 24.39
N GLY A 341 9.95 -21.35 24.56
CA GLY A 341 9.30 -20.44 25.50
C GLY A 341 8.57 -19.28 24.79
N ARG A 342 9.13 -18.78 23.68
CA ARG A 342 8.50 -17.76 22.83
C ARG A 342 8.07 -18.38 21.52
N LEU A 343 6.79 -18.16 21.16
CA LEU A 343 6.19 -18.81 20.00
C LEU A 343 5.42 -17.81 19.14
N GLU A 344 5.81 -17.71 17.87
CA GLU A 344 4.98 -17.17 16.82
C GLU A 344 4.11 -18.29 16.23
N ILE A 345 2.85 -18.01 15.95
CA ILE A 345 1.93 -18.96 15.34
C ILE A 345 1.34 -18.37 14.07
N LEU A 346 1.59 -19.00 12.95
CA LEU A 346 1.04 -18.69 11.65
C LEU A 346 0.01 -19.74 11.29
N VAL A 347 -1.18 -19.33 10.83
CA VAL A 347 -2.29 -20.23 10.51
C VAL A 347 -2.86 -19.92 9.15
N ARG A 348 -2.99 -20.95 8.29
CA ARG A 348 -3.76 -20.88 7.03
C ARG A 348 -4.53 -22.18 6.80
N GLY A 349 -5.82 -22.06 6.44
CA GLY A 349 -6.66 -23.19 6.09
C GLY A 349 -7.14 -24.04 7.26
N LEU A 350 -6.96 -23.57 8.50
CA LEU A 350 -7.49 -24.14 9.73
C LEU A 350 -8.22 -23.06 10.54
N ASP A 351 -9.28 -23.45 11.22
CA ASP A 351 -10.02 -22.57 12.15
C ASP A 351 -9.39 -22.63 13.54
N ILE A 352 -8.26 -21.94 13.71
CA ILE A 352 -7.50 -21.90 14.95
C ILE A 352 -7.15 -20.45 15.28
N ASP A 353 -7.56 -19.97 16.44
CA ASP A 353 -7.12 -18.68 16.99
C ASP A 353 -5.69 -18.83 17.57
N PRO A 354 -4.67 -18.15 16.96
CA PRO A 354 -3.29 -18.22 17.40
C PRO A 354 -3.07 -17.79 18.84
N ASP A 355 -3.78 -16.75 19.30
CA ASP A 355 -3.59 -16.21 20.65
C ASP A 355 -4.24 -17.11 21.71
N ALA A 356 -5.40 -17.67 21.43
CA ALA A 356 -6.03 -18.66 22.28
C ALA A 356 -5.17 -19.94 22.38
N LEU A 357 -4.62 -20.42 21.26
CA LEU A 357 -3.71 -21.56 21.25
C LEU A 357 -2.45 -21.29 22.06
N ARG A 358 -1.81 -20.13 21.89
CA ARG A 358 -0.59 -19.74 22.63
C ARG A 358 -0.83 -19.77 24.13
N ARG A 359 -1.95 -19.27 24.62
CA ARG A 359 -2.33 -19.31 26.04
C ARG A 359 -2.48 -20.75 26.58
N ARG A 360 -3.09 -21.65 25.78
CA ARG A 360 -3.29 -23.06 26.17
C ARG A 360 -1.99 -23.87 26.21
N LEU A 361 -1.03 -23.55 25.35
CA LEU A 361 0.24 -24.25 25.28
C LEU A 361 1.11 -24.09 26.56
N LYS A 362 1.00 -22.96 27.27
CA LYS A 362 1.69 -22.68 28.57
C LYS A 362 3.19 -22.94 28.48
N LEU A 363 3.85 -22.41 27.45
CA LEU A 363 5.28 -22.62 27.19
C LEU A 363 6.15 -21.99 28.28
N ARG A 364 7.28 -22.63 28.62
CA ARG A 364 8.22 -22.20 29.68
C ARG A 364 9.69 -22.36 29.31
N GLY A 365 10.02 -22.69 28.07
CA GLY A 365 11.37 -22.86 27.57
C GLY A 365 12.13 -21.56 27.38
N GLY A 366 13.41 -21.65 26.99
CA GLY A 366 14.28 -20.52 26.68
C GLY A 366 14.32 -20.15 25.18
N ALA A 367 13.98 -21.09 24.30
CA ALA A 367 14.11 -20.92 22.86
C ALA A 367 12.93 -20.18 22.23
N GLU A 368 13.19 -19.56 21.07
CA GLU A 368 12.17 -19.00 20.19
C GLU A 368 11.90 -19.95 19.01
N SER A 369 10.64 -20.06 18.61
CA SER A 369 10.22 -20.82 17.43
C SER A 369 9.03 -20.19 16.74
N THR A 370 8.84 -20.56 15.48
CA THR A 370 7.61 -20.28 14.71
C THR A 370 6.91 -21.61 14.43
N VAL A 371 5.62 -21.66 14.66
CA VAL A 371 4.79 -22.78 14.24
C VAL A 371 3.93 -22.34 13.07
N VAL A 372 4.01 -23.09 11.97
CA VAL A 372 3.12 -22.94 10.84
C VAL A 372 2.07 -24.06 10.92
N LEU A 373 0.82 -23.67 11.14
CA LEU A 373 -0.34 -24.55 11.16
C LEU A 373 -1.09 -24.44 9.85
N THR A 374 -1.22 -25.56 9.18
CA THR A 374 -1.89 -25.61 7.88
C THR A 374 -2.55 -26.97 7.68
N ARG A 375 -3.09 -27.22 6.50
CA ARG A 375 -3.54 -28.54 6.08
C ARG A 375 -2.81 -28.96 4.80
N ILE A 376 -2.67 -30.27 4.62
CA ILE A 376 -2.26 -30.88 3.37
C ILE A 376 -3.39 -31.85 3.00
N GLY A 377 -4.10 -31.57 1.91
CA GLY A 377 -5.37 -32.20 1.61
C GLY A 377 -6.42 -31.91 2.68
N ARG A 378 -6.87 -32.94 3.39
CA ARG A 378 -7.82 -32.81 4.51
C ARG A 378 -7.16 -32.87 5.89
N SER A 379 -5.88 -33.16 5.96
CA SER A 379 -5.17 -33.44 7.20
C SER A 379 -4.54 -32.18 7.77
N PRO A 380 -4.86 -31.76 9.02
CA PRO A 380 -4.17 -30.70 9.69
C PRO A 380 -2.71 -31.08 9.99
N VAL A 381 -1.77 -30.19 9.68
CA VAL A 381 -0.33 -30.39 9.86
C VAL A 381 0.26 -29.21 10.62
N ALA A 382 1.20 -29.52 11.51
CA ALA A 382 2.01 -28.52 12.20
C ALA A 382 3.47 -28.65 11.75
N PHE A 383 4.07 -27.52 11.40
CA PHE A 383 5.49 -27.37 11.18
C PHE A 383 6.08 -26.55 12.30
N VAL A 384 7.01 -27.10 13.07
CA VAL A 384 7.82 -26.38 14.06
C VAL A 384 9.07 -25.91 13.35
N CYS A 385 9.29 -24.61 13.34
CA CYS A 385 10.28 -23.97 12.50
C CYS A 385 11.14 -22.97 13.28
N ARG A 386 12.31 -22.65 12.72
CA ARG A 386 13.09 -21.47 13.06
C ARG A 386 12.89 -20.42 11.97
N ALA A 387 12.46 -19.21 12.36
CA ALA A 387 12.35 -18.10 11.43
C ALA A 387 13.75 -17.55 11.10
N GLU A 388 14.04 -17.39 9.83
CA GLU A 388 15.28 -16.79 9.34
C GLU A 388 14.96 -15.72 8.29
N ARG A 389 15.71 -14.62 8.30
CA ARG A 389 15.66 -13.63 7.22
C ARG A 389 16.80 -13.95 6.24
N ILE A 390 16.43 -14.34 5.05
CA ILE A 390 17.39 -14.64 4.00
C ILE A 390 17.87 -13.30 3.43
N HIS A 391 19.12 -12.94 3.68
CA HIS A 391 19.73 -11.77 3.11
C HIS A 391 20.03 -12.03 1.61
N SER A 392 19.76 -11.03 0.76
CA SER A 392 20.34 -11.03 -0.58
C SER A 392 21.86 -10.96 -0.41
N GLU A 393 22.59 -11.91 -0.94
CA GLU A 393 24.05 -11.77 -1.05
C GLU A 393 24.33 -10.47 -1.79
N GLY A 394 25.01 -9.53 -1.15
CA GLY A 394 25.40 -8.28 -1.75
C GLY A 394 26.13 -8.56 -3.05
N SER A 395 25.75 -7.92 -4.15
CA SER A 395 26.61 -7.88 -5.33
C SER A 395 27.99 -7.46 -4.87
N PRO A 396 29.05 -8.25 -5.16
CA PRO A 396 30.41 -7.80 -4.91
C PRO A 396 30.61 -6.51 -5.72
N GLY A 397 31.06 -5.47 -5.05
CA GLY A 397 31.17 -4.12 -5.56
C GLY A 397 31.86 -4.04 -6.92
N ALA A 398 31.32 -3.23 -7.78
CA ALA A 398 32.01 -2.63 -8.91
C ALA A 398 32.33 -1.17 -8.54
#